data_5bb05435af5be158fe89eef8108249f5
#
_entry.id   5bb05435af5be158fe89eef8108249f5
#
_cell.length_a   1.000
_cell.length_b   1.000
_cell.length_c   1.000
_cell.angle_alpha   90.00
_cell.angle_beta   90.00
_cell.angle_gamma   90.00
#
_symmetry.space_group_name_H-M   'P 1'
#
loop_
_entity.id
_entity.type
_entity.pdbx_description
1 polymer ?
#
loop_
_entity_poly.entity_id
_entity_poly.type
_entity_poly.pdbx_seq_one_letter_code
_entity_poly.pdbx_strand_id
1 'polypeptide(L)'
;MVHKIKNRPYYTGHIPGGDPRNPLGKRWLGLNANGTYGDTYGIHGNNNECSIGKHVSQGCVRMHNADIEKLYDKVQVGTPVAITYSYKSFVDLTKVYGYKFKGYKLKNN
;
A
#
# COMPACT_ATOMS: atom_id res chain seq x y z
N MET A 1 -8.94 -1.57 -3.61
CA MET A 1 -8.69 -1.46 -2.15
C MET A 1 -10.02 -1.61 -1.42
N VAL A 2 -10.11 -2.62 -0.56
CA VAL A 2 -11.37 -3.02 0.05
C VAL A 2 -11.44 -2.78 1.56
N HIS A 3 -10.30 -2.57 2.21
CA HIS A 3 -10.25 -2.26 3.64
C HIS A 3 -9.24 -1.16 3.93
N LYS A 4 -9.56 -0.34 4.94
CA LYS A 4 -8.65 0.66 5.52
C LYS A 4 -8.63 0.41 7.03
N ILE A 5 -7.48 0.01 7.56
CA ILE A 5 -7.35 -0.34 8.97
C ILE A 5 -6.20 0.43 9.61
N LYS A 6 -6.47 1.07 10.74
CA LYS A 6 -5.44 1.67 11.59
C LYS A 6 -5.00 0.64 12.62
N ASN A 7 -3.69 0.53 12.83
CA ASN A 7 -3.12 -0.31 13.87
C ASN A 7 -3.59 -1.78 13.78
N ARG A 8 -3.49 -2.36 12.57
CA ARG A 8 -3.88 -3.75 12.37
C ARG A 8 -2.92 -4.68 13.11
N PRO A 9 -3.43 -5.60 13.93
CA PRO A 9 -2.55 -6.60 14.58
C PRO A 9 -1.87 -7.50 13.55
N TYR A 10 -0.68 -7.94 13.88
CA TYR A 10 0.01 -8.95 13.09
C TYR A 10 -0.31 -10.33 13.68
N TYR A 11 -1.27 -11.01 13.10
CA TYR A 11 -1.82 -12.23 13.68
C TYR A 11 -0.82 -13.40 13.66
N THR A 12 -0.02 -13.51 12.61
CA THR A 12 0.97 -14.59 12.49
C THR A 12 1.99 -14.55 13.63
N GLY A 13 2.42 -13.36 14.01
CA GLY A 13 3.41 -13.19 15.07
C GLY A 13 2.81 -12.82 16.42
N HIS A 14 1.48 -12.74 16.54
CA HIS A 14 0.78 -12.33 17.76
C HIS A 14 1.25 -10.96 18.28
N ILE A 15 1.51 -10.01 17.37
CA ILE A 15 1.98 -8.68 17.74
C ILE A 15 0.79 -7.70 17.67
N PRO A 16 0.55 -6.93 18.75
CA PRO A 16 -0.56 -5.96 18.76
C PRO A 16 -0.42 -4.88 17.70
N GLY A 17 -1.56 -4.34 17.26
CA GLY A 17 -1.57 -3.20 16.36
C GLY A 17 -0.95 -1.98 17.02
N GLY A 18 -0.16 -1.22 16.27
CA GLY A 18 0.52 -0.04 16.77
C GLY A 18 1.83 -0.31 17.51
N ASP A 19 2.15 -1.56 17.78
CA ASP A 19 3.43 -1.93 18.39
C ASP A 19 4.57 -1.62 17.41
N PRO A 20 5.67 -0.99 17.87
CA PRO A 20 6.82 -0.70 17.00
C PRO A 20 7.45 -1.93 16.35
N ARG A 21 7.25 -3.11 16.92
CA ARG A 21 7.75 -4.38 16.36
C ARG A 21 6.84 -4.94 15.26
N ASN A 22 5.64 -4.38 15.08
CA ASN A 22 4.68 -4.89 14.13
C ASN A 22 5.16 -4.61 12.70
N PRO A 23 5.38 -5.64 11.88
CA PRO A 23 5.89 -5.45 10.52
C PRO A 23 4.89 -4.77 9.58
N LEU A 24 3.63 -4.63 9.98
CA LEU A 24 2.62 -3.94 9.18
C LEU A 24 2.60 -2.44 9.41
N GLY A 25 3.34 -1.94 10.40
CA GLY A 25 3.28 -0.53 10.76
C GLY A 25 1.92 -0.15 11.34
N LYS A 26 1.52 1.10 11.14
CA LYS A 26 0.31 1.64 11.75
C LYS A 26 -0.89 1.77 10.80
N ARG A 27 -0.71 1.43 9.53
CA ARG A 27 -1.77 1.54 8.52
C ARG A 27 -1.75 0.34 7.61
N TRP A 28 -2.93 -0.09 7.23
CA TRP A 28 -3.16 -1.20 6.31
C TRP A 28 -4.23 -0.82 5.31
N LEU A 29 -3.91 -0.93 4.02
CA LEU A 29 -4.85 -0.80 2.93
C LEU A 29 -5.00 -2.18 2.29
N GLY A 30 -6.10 -2.85 2.57
CA GLY A 30 -6.34 -4.21 2.12
C GLY A 30 -6.76 -4.27 0.66
N LEU A 31 -6.22 -5.24 -0.06
CA LEU A 31 -6.48 -5.45 -1.48
C LEU A 31 -7.21 -6.77 -1.68
N ASN A 32 -8.08 -6.83 -2.70
CA ASN A 32 -8.76 -8.06 -3.07
C ASN A 32 -8.05 -8.82 -4.19
N ALA A 33 -6.75 -8.67 -4.29
CA ALA A 33 -5.93 -9.36 -5.29
C ALA A 33 -6.08 -10.89 -5.16
N ASN A 34 -6.01 -11.57 -6.31
CA ASN A 34 -6.06 -13.03 -6.39
C ASN A 34 -7.27 -13.66 -5.68
N GLY A 35 -8.42 -12.96 -5.70
CA GLY A 35 -9.63 -13.49 -5.08
C GLY A 35 -9.68 -13.38 -3.56
N THR A 36 -8.81 -12.60 -2.96
CA THR A 36 -8.78 -12.37 -1.52
C THR A 36 -9.69 -11.21 -1.12
N TYR A 37 -9.86 -11.00 0.19
CA TYR A 37 -10.87 -10.09 0.71
C TYR A 37 -10.28 -8.95 1.55
N GLY A 38 -9.02 -8.58 1.28
CA GLY A 38 -8.40 -7.44 1.95
C GLY A 38 -7.64 -7.77 3.22
N ASP A 39 -7.49 -9.04 3.54
CA ASP A 39 -6.78 -9.54 4.72
C ASP A 39 -5.47 -10.26 4.40
N THR A 40 -5.25 -10.61 3.15
CA THR A 40 -4.07 -11.36 2.71
C THR A 40 -3.05 -10.48 2.00
N TYR A 41 -3.52 -9.63 1.08
CA TYR A 41 -2.67 -8.71 0.36
C TYR A 41 -3.02 -7.28 0.74
N GLY A 42 -1.99 -6.45 0.93
CA GLY A 42 -2.23 -5.07 1.30
C GLY A 42 -1.03 -4.18 1.05
N ILE A 43 -1.30 -2.89 1.14
CA ILE A 43 -0.29 -1.85 1.21
C ILE A 43 -0.22 -1.40 2.66
N HIS A 44 0.96 -1.41 3.25
CA HIS A 44 1.08 -1.15 4.68
C HIS A 44 2.42 -0.48 5.01
N GLY A 45 2.57 -0.05 6.26
CA GLY A 45 3.83 0.44 6.76
C GLY A 45 4.82 -0.68 7.06
N ASN A 46 5.72 -0.42 7.96
CA ASN A 46 6.78 -1.38 8.26
C ASN A 46 7.30 -1.19 9.69
N ASN A 47 8.16 -2.10 10.13
CA ASN A 47 8.89 -2.00 11.39
C ASN A 47 10.39 -1.74 11.18
N ASN A 48 10.81 -1.55 9.95
CA ASN A 48 12.20 -1.27 9.60
C ASN A 48 12.25 -0.45 8.30
N GLU A 49 12.42 0.85 8.44
CA GLU A 49 12.43 1.78 7.29
C GLU A 49 13.53 1.46 6.28
N CYS A 50 14.62 0.83 6.69
CA CYS A 50 15.69 0.45 5.78
C CYS A 50 15.32 -0.72 4.87
N SER A 51 14.21 -1.40 5.13
CA SER A 51 13.76 -2.54 4.32
C SER A 51 12.99 -2.11 3.07
N ILE A 52 12.61 -0.85 2.96
CA ILE A 52 11.82 -0.36 1.84
C ILE A 52 12.62 -0.45 0.54
N GLY A 53 11.96 -0.94 -0.52
CA GLY A 53 12.63 -1.16 -1.81
C GLY A 53 13.30 -2.51 -1.97
N LYS A 54 13.30 -3.34 -0.94
CA LYS A 54 13.88 -4.68 -0.98
C LYS A 54 12.79 -5.74 -1.18
N HIS A 55 13.13 -6.83 -1.85
CA HIS A 55 12.21 -7.94 -2.10
C HIS A 55 12.16 -8.87 -0.89
N VAL A 56 11.51 -8.45 0.19
CA VAL A 56 11.42 -9.23 1.43
C VAL A 56 10.00 -9.59 1.81
N SER A 57 9.01 -9.21 0.99
CA SER A 57 7.60 -9.49 1.21
C SER A 57 7.09 -10.52 0.19
N GLN A 58 6.10 -11.31 0.58
CA GLN A 58 5.48 -12.33 -0.25
C GLN A 58 4.11 -11.86 -0.79
N GLY A 59 4.08 -10.70 -1.43
CA GLY A 59 2.88 -10.22 -2.10
C GLY A 59 2.27 -8.95 -1.51
N CYS A 60 2.74 -8.48 -0.37
CA CYS A 60 2.33 -7.19 0.16
C CYS A 60 3.28 -6.09 -0.30
N VAL A 61 2.77 -4.87 -0.38
CA VAL A 61 3.55 -3.69 -0.71
C VAL A 61 3.84 -2.92 0.57
N ARG A 62 5.12 -2.69 0.84
CA ARG A 62 5.54 -1.92 2.00
C ARG A 62 5.89 -0.50 1.61
N MET A 63 5.49 0.45 2.42
CA MET A 63 5.79 1.85 2.26
C MET A 63 6.49 2.39 3.51
N HIS A 64 7.19 3.50 3.36
CA HIS A 64 7.62 4.27 4.52
C HIS A 64 6.41 4.65 5.35
N ASN A 65 6.55 4.61 6.66
CA ASN A 65 5.41 4.85 7.57
C ASN A 65 4.79 6.24 7.35
N ALA A 66 5.60 7.26 7.16
CA ALA A 66 5.08 8.61 6.91
C ALA A 66 4.26 8.67 5.61
N ASP A 67 4.68 7.93 4.59
CA ASP A 67 4.00 7.94 3.29
C ASP A 67 2.68 7.18 3.33
N ILE A 68 2.64 6.01 3.97
CA ILE A 68 1.38 5.25 4.07
C ILE A 68 0.36 5.98 4.93
N GLU A 69 0.79 6.70 5.95
CA GLU A 69 -0.13 7.50 6.76
C GLU A 69 -0.78 8.62 5.94
N LYS A 70 0.00 9.30 5.09
CA LYS A 70 -0.54 10.30 4.17
C LYS A 70 -1.46 9.68 3.12
N LEU A 71 -1.06 8.57 2.53
CA LEU A 71 -1.87 7.89 1.52
C LEU A 71 -3.19 7.40 2.11
N TYR A 72 -3.15 6.86 3.32
CA TYR A 72 -4.35 6.39 4.02
C TYR A 72 -5.42 7.47 4.12
N ASP A 73 -5.02 8.70 4.39
CA ASP A 73 -5.97 9.80 4.53
C ASP A 73 -6.54 10.28 3.19
N LYS A 74 -5.84 9.98 2.09
CA LYS A 74 -6.23 10.46 0.75
C LYS A 74 -7.08 9.49 -0.04
N VAL A 75 -7.06 8.20 0.28
CA VAL A 75 -7.78 7.18 -0.48
C VAL A 75 -9.02 6.74 0.26
N GLN A 76 -9.99 6.25 -0.50
CA GLN A 76 -11.25 5.71 0.03
C GLN A 76 -11.37 4.25 -0.32
N VAL A 77 -12.13 3.50 0.46
CA VAL A 77 -12.51 2.13 0.10
C VAL A 77 -13.16 2.15 -1.27
N GLY A 78 -12.75 1.24 -2.13
CA GLY A 78 -13.15 1.20 -3.53
C GLY A 78 -12.15 1.82 -4.48
N THR A 79 -11.11 2.49 -3.99
CA THR A 79 -10.06 3.04 -4.85
C THR A 79 -9.37 1.91 -5.62
N PRO A 80 -9.30 2.00 -6.95
CA PRO A 80 -8.59 1.00 -7.74
C PRO A 80 -7.09 1.08 -7.51
N VAL A 81 -6.44 -0.09 -7.51
CA VAL A 81 -5.00 -0.20 -7.33
C VAL A 81 -4.43 -1.02 -8.47
N ALA A 82 -3.48 -0.45 -9.21
CA ALA A 82 -2.73 -1.14 -10.23
C ALA A 82 -1.32 -1.41 -9.74
N ILE A 83 -0.95 -2.68 -9.70
CA ILE A 83 0.39 -3.12 -9.34
C ILE A 83 0.98 -3.79 -10.56
N THR A 84 2.01 -3.20 -11.13
CA THR A 84 2.58 -3.68 -12.37
C THR A 84 4.08 -3.41 -12.42
N TYR A 85 4.74 -4.21 -13.22
CA TYR A 85 6.14 -4.02 -13.57
C TYR A 85 6.19 -3.41 -14.96
N SER A 86 6.61 -2.16 -15.06
CA SER A 86 6.55 -1.46 -16.34
C SER A 86 7.59 -0.35 -16.42
N TYR A 87 8.07 -0.10 -17.65
CA TYR A 87 8.91 1.05 -17.96
C TYR A 87 8.08 2.26 -18.41
N LYS A 88 6.76 2.14 -18.46
CA LYS A 88 5.90 3.25 -18.84
C LYS A 88 5.85 4.30 -17.75
N SER A 89 5.69 5.55 -18.15
CA SER A 89 5.49 6.63 -17.19
C SER A 89 4.18 6.44 -16.41
N PHE A 90 4.07 7.14 -15.31
CA PHE A 90 2.84 7.12 -14.51
C PHE A 90 1.61 7.53 -15.35
N VAL A 91 1.75 8.57 -16.16
CA VAL A 91 0.66 9.04 -17.02
C VAL A 91 0.27 7.99 -18.06
N ASP A 92 1.25 7.34 -18.67
CA ASP A 92 0.98 6.28 -19.66
C ASP A 92 0.29 5.08 -19.01
N LEU A 93 0.67 4.72 -17.79
CA LEU A 93 0.00 3.65 -17.04
C LEU A 93 -1.45 4.00 -16.75
N THR A 94 -1.75 5.24 -16.40
CA THR A 94 -3.14 5.64 -16.16
C THR A 94 -3.99 5.49 -17.42
N LYS A 95 -3.44 5.78 -18.60
CA LYS A 95 -4.13 5.56 -19.87
C LYS A 95 -4.39 4.08 -20.15
N VAL A 96 -3.42 3.23 -19.88
CA VAL A 96 -3.55 1.78 -20.08
C VAL A 96 -4.67 1.21 -19.22
N TYR A 97 -4.81 1.67 -17.99
CA TYR A 97 -5.84 1.20 -17.07
C TYR A 97 -7.14 2.01 -17.12
N GLY A 98 -7.27 2.95 -18.05
CA GLY A 98 -8.50 3.68 -18.25
C GLY A 98 -8.74 4.83 -17.28
N TYR A 99 -7.74 5.26 -16.56
CA TYR A 99 -7.87 6.38 -15.62
C TYR A 99 -7.36 7.66 -16.23
N LYS A 100 -8.07 8.76 -16.00
CA LYS A 100 -7.58 10.09 -16.35
C LYS A 100 -6.76 10.64 -15.21
N PHE A 101 -5.56 11.04 -15.51
CA PHE A 101 -4.74 11.76 -14.57
C PHE A 101 -5.26 13.18 -14.44
N LYS A 102 -5.88 13.47 -13.32
CA LYS A 102 -6.41 14.82 -13.01
C LYS A 102 -5.54 15.51 -11.98
N GLY A 103 -4.40 15.08 -11.81
CA GLY A 103 -3.79 15.46 -10.63
C GLY A 103 -3.17 16.79 -10.67
N TYR A 104 -2.19 16.76 -10.23
CA TYR A 104 -1.27 17.81 -10.03
C TYR A 104 -0.07 17.50 -10.87
N LYS A 105 0.66 18.51 -11.20
CA LYS A 105 1.95 18.32 -11.83
C LYS A 105 2.90 17.73 -10.81
N LEU A 106 3.56 16.67 -11.18
CA LEU A 106 4.66 16.16 -10.39
C LEU A 106 5.79 17.16 -10.44
N LYS A 107 6.26 17.58 -9.28
CA LYS A 107 7.19 18.70 -9.18
C LYS A 107 8.55 18.46 -9.83
N ASN A 108 8.94 17.24 -10.00
CA ASN A 108 10.26 16.86 -10.49
C ASN A 108 10.23 16.28 -11.88
N ASN A 109 9.23 16.61 -12.60
CA ASN A 109 9.12 16.17 -13.98
C ASN A 109 9.72 17.17 -14.92
#